data_5ebdcadac9bdacf4a0863df6225b18eb
#
_entry.id   5ebdcadac9bdacf4a0863df6225b18eb
#
_cell.length_a   1.000
_cell.length_b   1.000
_cell.length_c   1.000
_cell.angle_alpha   90.00
_cell.angle_beta   90.00
_cell.angle_gamma   90.00
#
_symmetry.space_group_name_H-M   'P 1'
#
loop_
_entity.id
_entity.type
_entity.pdbx_description
1 polymer ?
#
loop_
_entity_poly.entity_id
_entity_poly.type
_entity_poly.pdbx_seq_one_letter_code
_entity_poly.pdbx_strand_id
1 'polypeptide(L)'
;RSKINSEVSAKMAMEEVLNKVGLKSSEELGYLIGTGYGRNKVPFADENISEISCHAMGVHVTDPSVKAIIDIGGQDVKGISVDTDGTVKNFAMNDKCAAGTGRFYEAMARSFEMSLPEFSNLSLTAKNVIPITAQCTVFAESEVITLVGEGKPMDEIAAGIQMAVAKRCFVMSKKAGATDSITLTGGCAKNA
;
A
#
# COMPACT_ATOMS: atom_id res chain seq x y z
N ARG A 1 -17.11 -0.81 -5.42
CA ARG A 1 -15.92 -1.25 -6.18
C ARG A 1 -15.70 -0.29 -7.33
N SER A 2 -14.55 0.35 -7.45
CA SER A 2 -14.25 1.30 -8.52
C SER A 2 -14.28 0.61 -9.89
N LYS A 3 -14.86 1.28 -10.88
CA LYS A 3 -14.81 0.87 -12.28
C LYS A 3 -13.54 1.41 -12.95
N ILE A 4 -13.22 0.96 -14.15
CA ILE A 4 -12.05 1.41 -14.93
C ILE A 4 -12.11 2.93 -15.17
N ASN A 5 -13.31 3.49 -15.37
CA ASN A 5 -13.50 4.93 -15.50
C ASN A 5 -13.75 5.57 -14.12
N SER A 6 -12.78 6.36 -13.67
CA SER A 6 -12.82 7.04 -12.35
C SER A 6 -13.96 8.05 -12.24
N GLU A 7 -14.31 8.76 -13.33
CA GLU A 7 -15.41 9.73 -13.34
C GLU A 7 -16.77 9.03 -13.14
N VAL A 8 -16.99 7.91 -13.82
CA VAL A 8 -18.21 7.12 -13.64
C VAL A 8 -18.29 6.57 -12.23
N SER A 9 -17.17 6.11 -11.67
CA SER A 9 -17.12 5.63 -10.29
C SER A 9 -17.44 6.73 -9.28
N ALA A 10 -16.92 7.94 -9.50
CA ALA A 10 -17.19 9.10 -8.64
C ALA A 10 -18.66 9.51 -8.69
N LYS A 11 -19.26 9.58 -9.90
CA LYS A 11 -20.69 9.89 -10.07
C LYS A 11 -21.59 8.87 -9.36
N MET A 12 -21.33 7.58 -9.55
CA MET A 12 -22.11 6.52 -8.88
C MET A 12 -22.00 6.58 -7.36
N ALA A 13 -20.79 6.82 -6.85
CA ALA A 13 -20.58 6.96 -5.40
C ALA A 13 -21.30 8.21 -4.85
N MET A 14 -21.27 9.31 -5.57
CA MET A 14 -21.99 10.55 -5.21
C MET A 14 -23.50 10.31 -5.16
N GLU A 15 -24.08 9.71 -6.20
CA GLU A 15 -25.51 9.37 -6.25
C GLU A 15 -25.92 8.48 -5.06
N GLU A 16 -25.11 7.48 -4.74
CA GLU A 16 -25.40 6.61 -3.60
C GLU A 16 -25.37 7.37 -2.27
N VAL A 17 -24.40 8.28 -2.07
CA VAL A 17 -24.30 9.06 -0.84
C VAL A 17 -25.45 10.07 -0.73
N LEU A 18 -25.75 10.81 -1.81
CA LEU A 18 -26.86 11.79 -1.84
C LEU A 18 -28.19 11.10 -1.48
N ASN A 19 -28.47 9.94 -2.07
CA ASN A 19 -29.67 9.17 -1.76
C ASN A 19 -29.72 8.74 -0.28
N LYS A 20 -28.59 8.33 0.31
CA LYS A 20 -28.53 7.91 1.72
C LYS A 20 -28.81 9.07 2.70
N VAL A 21 -28.38 10.29 2.35
CA VAL A 21 -28.56 11.46 3.21
C VAL A 21 -29.79 12.31 2.83
N GLY A 22 -30.54 11.92 1.81
CA GLY A 22 -31.76 12.58 1.37
C GLY A 22 -31.55 13.88 0.60
N LEU A 23 -30.35 14.11 0.06
CA LEU A 23 -30.04 15.24 -0.81
C LEU A 23 -30.37 14.90 -2.28
N LYS A 24 -30.76 15.92 -3.06
CA LYS A 24 -31.14 15.74 -4.46
C LYS A 24 -30.00 16.00 -5.45
N SER A 25 -29.03 16.81 -5.05
CA SER A 25 -27.94 17.26 -5.91
C SER A 25 -26.66 17.50 -5.10
N SER A 26 -25.51 17.34 -5.75
CA SER A 26 -24.21 17.75 -5.17
C SER A 26 -24.10 19.25 -4.90
N GLU A 27 -24.92 20.07 -5.54
CA GLU A 27 -25.00 21.54 -5.32
C GLU A 27 -25.53 21.91 -3.93
N GLU A 28 -26.18 20.94 -3.24
CA GLU A 28 -26.63 21.10 -1.85
C GLU A 28 -25.50 20.90 -0.83
N LEU A 29 -24.33 20.44 -1.28
CA LEU A 29 -23.14 20.28 -0.43
C LEU A 29 -22.43 21.64 -0.30
N GLY A 30 -21.98 21.95 0.91
CA GLY A 30 -21.27 23.21 1.15
C GLY A 30 -19.88 23.27 0.53
N TYR A 31 -19.17 22.14 0.49
CA TYR A 31 -17.83 22.02 -0.10
C TYR A 31 -17.48 20.55 -0.33
N LEU A 32 -16.77 20.26 -1.42
CA LEU A 32 -16.41 18.90 -1.79
C LEU A 32 -14.94 18.80 -2.21
N ILE A 33 -14.20 17.93 -1.54
CA ILE A 33 -12.79 17.67 -1.84
C ILE A 33 -12.64 16.32 -2.54
N GLY A 34 -12.01 16.34 -3.70
CA GLY A 34 -11.56 15.14 -4.40
C GLY A 34 -10.20 14.67 -3.89
N THR A 35 -10.06 13.35 -3.65
CA THR A 35 -8.78 12.75 -3.29
C THR A 35 -8.59 11.39 -3.95
N GLY A 36 -7.40 10.80 -3.79
CA GLY A 36 -7.03 9.52 -4.40
C GLY A 36 -6.40 9.67 -5.79
N TYR A 37 -6.00 8.55 -6.36
CA TYR A 37 -5.32 8.51 -7.66
C TYR A 37 -6.17 9.10 -8.81
N GLY A 38 -7.48 8.93 -8.73
CA GLY A 38 -8.45 9.45 -9.72
C GLY A 38 -8.99 10.84 -9.43
N ARG A 39 -8.52 11.59 -8.42
CA ARG A 39 -9.09 12.86 -7.95
C ARG A 39 -9.32 13.90 -9.05
N ASN A 40 -8.41 14.01 -10.01
CA ASN A 40 -8.52 14.97 -11.11
C ASN A 40 -9.64 14.64 -12.12
N LYS A 41 -10.33 13.52 -11.94
CA LYS A 41 -11.47 13.07 -12.75
C LYS A 41 -12.79 13.12 -11.97
N VAL A 42 -12.81 13.75 -10.80
CA VAL A 42 -14.03 14.00 -10.02
C VAL A 42 -14.65 15.32 -10.50
N PRO A 43 -15.76 15.29 -11.27
CA PRO A 43 -16.21 16.47 -12.02
C PRO A 43 -16.92 17.53 -11.15
N PHE A 44 -17.25 17.20 -9.91
CA PHE A 44 -17.98 18.04 -8.96
C PHE A 44 -17.15 18.41 -7.73
N ALA A 45 -15.85 18.15 -7.73
CA ALA A 45 -14.98 18.55 -6.63
C ALA A 45 -14.61 20.04 -6.75
N ASP A 46 -14.79 20.78 -5.66
CA ASP A 46 -14.36 22.18 -5.52
C ASP A 46 -12.85 22.28 -5.46
N GLU A 47 -12.21 21.29 -4.81
CA GLU A 47 -10.76 21.22 -4.65
C GLU A 47 -10.28 19.76 -4.74
N ASN A 48 -9.02 19.59 -5.14
CA ASN A 48 -8.36 18.28 -5.18
C ASN A 48 -7.12 18.25 -4.28
N ILE A 49 -7.14 17.39 -3.27
CA ILE A 49 -6.01 17.18 -2.36
C ILE A 49 -5.38 15.80 -2.63
N SER A 50 -4.05 15.74 -2.61
CA SER A 50 -3.31 14.49 -2.77
C SER A 50 -3.70 13.47 -1.70
N GLU A 51 -3.87 12.21 -2.08
CA GLU A 51 -4.07 11.12 -1.13
C GLU A 51 -2.89 10.97 -0.16
N ILE A 52 -1.69 11.37 -0.57
CA ILE A 52 -0.50 11.35 0.28
C ILE A 52 -0.62 12.38 1.39
N SER A 53 -1.09 13.59 1.06
CA SER A 53 -1.34 14.66 2.03
C SER A 53 -2.46 14.30 3.00
N CYS A 54 -3.57 13.75 2.49
CA CYS A 54 -4.68 13.28 3.33
C CYS A 54 -4.22 12.16 4.29
N HIS A 55 -3.41 11.23 3.80
CA HIS A 55 -2.88 10.13 4.58
C HIS A 55 -1.96 10.62 5.70
N ALA A 56 -1.00 11.50 5.38
CA ALA A 56 -0.10 12.10 6.35
C ALA A 56 -0.86 12.83 7.46
N MET A 57 -1.83 13.66 7.10
CA MET A 57 -2.68 14.37 8.04
C MET A 57 -3.52 13.42 8.89
N GLY A 58 -4.09 12.37 8.29
CA GLY A 58 -4.86 11.35 9.03
C GLY A 58 -4.03 10.61 10.07
N VAL A 59 -2.78 10.26 9.74
CA VAL A 59 -1.85 9.66 10.70
C VAL A 59 -1.49 10.65 11.80
N HIS A 60 -1.17 11.89 11.45
CA HIS A 60 -0.82 12.94 12.43
C HIS A 60 -1.95 13.22 13.42
N VAL A 61 -3.20 13.27 12.97
CA VAL A 61 -4.37 13.45 13.86
C VAL A 61 -4.52 12.26 14.81
N THR A 62 -4.19 11.05 14.36
CA THR A 62 -4.27 9.83 15.17
C THR A 62 -3.12 9.72 16.18
N ASP A 63 -1.91 10.05 15.74
CA ASP A 63 -0.70 10.06 16.56
C ASP A 63 0.26 11.16 16.09
N PRO A 64 0.24 12.33 16.76
CA PRO A 64 1.11 13.47 16.43
C PRO A 64 2.60 13.21 16.61
N SER A 65 3.00 12.13 17.27
CA SER A 65 4.41 11.77 17.47
C SER A 65 5.05 11.14 16.23
N VAL A 66 4.25 10.67 15.29
CA VAL A 66 4.72 10.02 14.04
C VAL A 66 5.38 11.04 13.12
N LYS A 67 6.63 10.75 12.72
CA LYS A 67 7.43 11.58 11.82
C LYS A 67 7.60 10.96 10.43
N ALA A 68 7.33 9.67 10.30
CA ALA A 68 7.41 8.99 9.02
C ALA A 68 6.39 7.85 8.93
N ILE A 69 5.91 7.63 7.69
CA ILE A 69 4.94 6.60 7.37
C ILE A 69 5.54 5.69 6.29
N ILE A 70 5.42 4.39 6.50
CA ILE A 70 5.61 3.40 5.44
C ILE A 70 4.23 2.84 5.12
N ASP A 71 3.68 3.23 3.97
CA ASP A 71 2.39 2.76 3.48
C ASP A 71 2.60 1.66 2.46
N ILE A 72 2.11 0.45 2.78
CA ILE A 72 2.22 -0.72 1.91
C ILE A 72 0.82 -1.09 1.43
N GLY A 73 0.49 -0.56 0.27
CA GLY A 73 -0.79 -0.77 -0.39
C GLY A 73 -0.83 -2.06 -1.20
N GLY A 74 -1.99 -2.30 -1.82
CA GLY A 74 -2.17 -3.43 -2.73
C GLY A 74 -1.37 -3.30 -4.04
N GLN A 75 -1.12 -2.07 -4.51
CA GLN A 75 -0.49 -1.79 -5.82
C GLN A 75 0.71 -0.86 -5.75
N ASP A 76 0.92 -0.19 -4.63
CA ASP A 76 2.00 0.78 -4.43
C ASP A 76 2.59 0.67 -3.03
N VAL A 77 3.79 1.22 -2.89
CA VAL A 77 4.47 1.42 -1.60
C VAL A 77 4.90 2.87 -1.53
N LYS A 78 4.65 3.51 -0.40
CA LYS A 78 5.06 4.89 -0.14
C LYS A 78 5.87 4.98 1.14
N GLY A 79 6.96 5.73 1.09
CA GLY A 79 7.61 6.31 2.27
C GLY A 79 7.23 7.78 2.31
N ILE A 80 6.74 8.26 3.44
CA ILE A 80 6.31 9.66 3.61
C ILE A 80 6.96 10.18 4.87
N SER A 81 7.69 11.30 4.82
CA SER A 81 8.08 12.04 6.01
C SER A 81 7.10 13.17 6.27
N VAL A 82 6.75 13.33 7.55
CA VAL A 82 5.70 14.23 8.02
C VAL A 82 6.33 15.30 8.91
N ASP A 83 5.93 16.54 8.72
CA ASP A 83 6.36 17.64 9.58
C ASP A 83 5.51 17.71 10.86
N THR A 84 5.88 18.55 11.79
CA THR A 84 5.25 18.70 13.10
C THR A 84 3.79 19.15 13.08
N ASP A 85 3.34 19.68 11.95
CA ASP A 85 1.96 20.14 11.71
C ASP A 85 1.14 19.11 10.88
N GLY A 86 1.69 17.92 10.59
CA GLY A 86 1.02 16.90 9.80
C GLY A 86 1.17 17.05 8.28
N THR A 87 1.87 18.10 7.83
CA THR A 87 2.13 18.29 6.40
C THR A 87 3.22 17.33 5.89
N VAL A 88 3.15 17.01 4.60
CA VAL A 88 4.15 16.17 3.93
C VAL A 88 5.42 16.96 3.70
N LYS A 89 6.51 16.57 4.37
CA LYS A 89 7.84 17.14 4.16
C LYS A 89 8.51 16.62 2.92
N ASN A 90 8.44 15.31 2.71
CA ASN A 90 8.97 14.62 1.54
C ASN A 90 8.32 13.26 1.39
N PHE A 91 8.32 12.70 0.18
CA PHE A 91 7.84 11.34 -0.05
C PHE A 91 8.59 10.64 -1.17
N ALA A 92 8.57 9.33 -1.13
CA ALA A 92 9.01 8.46 -2.21
C ALA A 92 7.94 7.39 -2.45
N MET A 93 7.64 7.12 -3.71
CA MET A 93 6.59 6.16 -4.09
C MET A 93 7.09 5.20 -5.16
N ASN A 94 6.67 3.94 -5.04
CA ASN A 94 6.77 2.94 -6.09
C ASN A 94 5.34 2.52 -6.50
N ASP A 95 4.86 3.04 -7.59
CA ASP A 95 3.56 2.76 -8.20
C ASP A 95 3.66 2.01 -9.55
N LYS A 96 4.89 1.78 -10.03
CA LYS A 96 5.15 1.18 -11.34
C LYS A 96 5.54 -0.29 -11.28
N CYS A 97 5.91 -0.79 -10.11
CA CYS A 97 6.36 -2.16 -9.92
C CYS A 97 5.61 -2.82 -8.77
N ALA A 98 5.00 -3.97 -9.03
CA ALA A 98 4.26 -4.73 -8.01
C ALA A 98 5.16 -5.25 -6.87
N ALA A 99 6.47 -5.35 -7.10
CA ALA A 99 7.40 -5.85 -6.12
C ALA A 99 7.41 -5.01 -4.84
N GLY A 100 7.13 -5.65 -3.72
CA GLY A 100 6.99 -5.00 -2.41
C GLY A 100 5.58 -4.55 -2.08
N THR A 101 4.58 -4.82 -2.90
CA THR A 101 3.17 -4.47 -2.71
C THR A 101 2.34 -5.69 -2.34
N GLY A 102 1.08 -5.48 -1.98
CA GLY A 102 0.14 -6.57 -1.71
C GLY A 102 -0.02 -7.53 -2.89
N ARG A 103 0.03 -7.03 -4.13
CA ARG A 103 -0.01 -7.89 -5.33
C ARG A 103 1.22 -8.80 -5.47
N PHE A 104 2.37 -8.37 -4.97
CA PHE A 104 3.55 -9.22 -4.90
C PHE A 104 3.30 -10.39 -3.94
N TYR A 105 2.76 -10.11 -2.75
CA TYR A 105 2.40 -11.15 -1.80
C TYR A 105 1.33 -12.10 -2.33
N GLU A 106 0.32 -11.60 -3.02
CA GLU A 106 -0.71 -12.43 -3.66
C GLU A 106 -0.11 -13.36 -4.74
N ALA A 107 0.86 -12.87 -5.53
CA ALA A 107 1.56 -13.69 -6.52
C ALA A 107 2.38 -14.79 -5.85
N MET A 108 3.14 -14.44 -4.82
CA MET A 108 3.96 -15.41 -4.08
C MET A 108 3.09 -16.46 -3.38
N ALA A 109 2.03 -16.06 -2.68
CA ALA A 109 1.11 -16.99 -2.03
C ALA A 109 0.50 -17.99 -3.03
N ARG A 110 0.14 -17.54 -4.23
CA ARG A 110 -0.33 -18.44 -5.31
C ARG A 110 0.73 -19.43 -5.74
N SER A 111 2.01 -19.03 -5.86
CA SER A 111 3.11 -19.94 -6.20
C SER A 111 3.34 -21.01 -5.13
N PHE A 112 2.89 -20.76 -3.91
CA PHE A 112 2.88 -21.73 -2.80
C PHE A 112 1.55 -22.50 -2.69
N GLU A 113 0.58 -22.25 -3.56
CA GLU A 113 -0.79 -22.81 -3.48
C GLU A 113 -1.47 -22.53 -2.13
N MET A 114 -1.18 -21.36 -1.54
CA MET A 114 -1.65 -20.96 -0.21
C MET A 114 -2.49 -19.66 -0.28
N SER A 115 -3.34 -19.47 0.70
CA SER A 115 -3.94 -18.17 0.98
C SER A 115 -2.90 -17.20 1.59
N LEU A 116 -3.15 -15.89 1.52
CA LEU A 116 -2.26 -14.89 2.13
C LEU A 116 -2.03 -15.11 3.63
N PRO A 117 -3.05 -15.40 4.46
CA PRO A 117 -2.84 -15.70 5.87
C PRO A 117 -1.98 -16.95 6.12
N GLU A 118 -2.18 -18.01 5.34
CA GLU A 118 -1.36 -19.24 5.46
C GLU A 118 0.10 -18.96 5.10
N PHE A 119 0.34 -18.25 3.98
CA PHE A 119 1.66 -17.84 3.56
C PHE A 119 2.36 -16.94 4.59
N SER A 120 1.63 -15.99 5.19
CA SER A 120 2.15 -15.12 6.23
C SER A 120 2.58 -15.91 7.46
N ASN A 121 1.70 -16.77 7.97
CA ASN A 121 2.00 -17.62 9.12
C ASN A 121 3.16 -18.59 8.86
N LEU A 122 3.26 -19.13 7.65
CA LEU A 122 4.37 -20.00 7.25
C LEU A 122 5.72 -19.29 7.42
N SER A 123 5.83 -18.03 7.02
CA SER A 123 7.07 -17.28 7.13
C SER A 123 7.56 -17.09 8.58
N LEU A 124 6.65 -17.11 9.54
CA LEU A 124 6.97 -16.96 10.97
C LEU A 124 7.53 -18.23 11.60
N THR A 125 7.40 -19.38 10.95
CA THR A 125 7.93 -20.66 11.45
C THR A 125 9.37 -20.91 11.01
N ALA A 126 9.92 -20.10 10.11
CA ALA A 126 11.23 -20.25 9.54
C ALA A 126 12.35 -20.12 10.59
N LYS A 127 13.32 -21.00 10.53
CA LYS A 127 14.54 -20.97 11.37
C LYS A 127 15.66 -20.16 10.70
N ASN A 128 15.67 -20.12 9.39
CA ASN A 128 16.62 -19.36 8.58
C ASN A 128 15.87 -18.55 7.52
N VAL A 129 16.59 -17.74 6.77
CA VAL A 129 16.06 -16.92 5.69
C VAL A 129 16.82 -17.27 4.42
N ILE A 130 16.12 -17.79 3.42
CA ILE A 130 16.71 -17.99 2.08
C ILE A 130 16.54 -16.69 1.31
N PRO A 131 17.63 -15.97 0.97
CA PRO A 131 17.55 -14.69 0.29
C PRO A 131 16.87 -14.80 -1.08
N ILE A 132 15.89 -13.97 -1.35
CA ILE A 132 15.33 -13.78 -2.68
C ILE A 132 16.05 -12.59 -3.32
N THR A 133 16.72 -12.85 -4.46
CA THR A 133 17.61 -11.88 -5.12
C THR A 133 16.90 -11.09 -6.20
N ALA A 134 15.91 -11.68 -6.84
CA ALA A 134 15.15 -11.04 -7.91
C ALA A 134 14.36 -9.83 -7.43
N GLN A 135 14.53 -8.73 -8.15
CA GLN A 135 13.86 -7.46 -7.82
C GLN A 135 12.50 -7.31 -8.49
N CYS A 136 12.27 -7.94 -9.60
CA CYS A 136 11.01 -7.94 -10.33
C CYS A 136 10.15 -9.12 -9.89
N THR A 137 8.83 -8.90 -9.75
CA THR A 137 7.88 -9.95 -9.34
C THR A 137 7.96 -11.20 -10.21
N VAL A 138 8.07 -11.03 -11.53
CA VAL A 138 8.14 -12.16 -12.47
C VAL A 138 9.39 -13.01 -12.25
N PHE A 139 10.53 -12.38 -12.05
CA PHE A 139 11.79 -13.09 -11.80
C PHE A 139 11.82 -13.69 -10.38
N ALA A 140 11.23 -13.00 -9.40
CA ALA A 140 11.12 -13.55 -8.05
C ALA A 140 10.21 -14.79 -8.01
N GLU A 141 9.14 -14.82 -8.78
CA GLU A 141 8.28 -15.99 -8.93
C GLU A 141 9.06 -17.19 -9.52
N SER A 142 9.84 -16.94 -10.58
CA SER A 142 10.68 -17.98 -11.18
C SER A 142 11.77 -18.48 -10.22
N GLU A 143 12.40 -17.57 -9.45
CA GLU A 143 13.40 -17.93 -8.43
C GLU A 143 12.76 -18.78 -7.32
N VAL A 144 11.59 -18.39 -6.84
CA VAL A 144 10.83 -19.15 -5.82
C VAL A 144 10.47 -20.55 -6.31
N ILE A 145 9.94 -20.68 -7.53
CA ILE A 145 9.60 -22.00 -8.12
C ILE A 145 10.85 -22.88 -8.21
N THR A 146 11.98 -22.31 -8.59
CA THR A 146 13.26 -23.05 -8.64
C THR A 146 13.68 -23.55 -7.26
N LEU A 147 13.64 -22.69 -6.25
CA LEU A 147 14.02 -23.05 -4.87
C LEU A 147 13.08 -24.14 -4.30
N VAL A 148 11.80 -24.08 -4.58
CA VAL A 148 10.84 -25.13 -4.21
C VAL A 148 11.15 -26.42 -4.93
N GLY A 149 11.47 -26.36 -6.24
CA GLY A 149 11.89 -27.53 -7.03
C GLY A 149 13.21 -28.17 -6.55
N GLU A 150 14.10 -27.39 -5.95
CA GLU A 150 15.33 -27.87 -5.31
C GLU A 150 15.08 -28.48 -3.91
N GLY A 151 13.84 -28.50 -3.43
CA GLY A 151 13.48 -29.03 -2.11
C GLY A 151 13.88 -28.14 -0.93
N LYS A 152 14.08 -26.84 -1.15
CA LYS A 152 14.35 -25.89 -0.05
C LYS A 152 13.13 -25.77 0.86
N PRO A 153 13.31 -25.53 2.18
CA PRO A 153 12.19 -25.35 3.11
C PRO A 153 11.30 -24.17 2.72
N MET A 154 10.01 -24.43 2.58
CA MET A 154 9.03 -23.42 2.11
C MET A 154 8.90 -22.26 3.08
N ASP A 155 9.00 -22.48 4.38
CA ASP A 155 8.99 -21.44 5.42
C ASP A 155 10.20 -20.50 5.30
N GLU A 156 11.38 -21.04 5.03
CA GLU A 156 12.61 -20.25 4.85
C GLU A 156 12.58 -19.43 3.55
N ILE A 157 11.97 -19.95 2.47
CA ILE A 157 11.72 -19.19 1.23
C ILE A 157 10.70 -18.07 1.51
N ALA A 158 9.60 -18.38 2.21
CA ALA A 158 8.60 -17.39 2.57
C ALA A 158 9.19 -16.25 3.43
N ALA A 159 10.04 -16.57 4.40
CA ALA A 159 10.78 -15.59 5.18
C ALA A 159 11.72 -14.73 4.31
N GLY A 160 12.33 -15.31 3.28
CA GLY A 160 13.13 -14.60 2.29
C GLY A 160 12.34 -13.57 1.49
N ILE A 161 11.12 -13.91 1.10
CA ILE A 161 10.18 -13.02 0.43
C ILE A 161 9.81 -11.85 1.35
N GLN A 162 9.46 -12.11 2.61
CA GLN A 162 9.17 -11.07 3.61
C GLN A 162 10.36 -10.11 3.79
N MET A 163 11.57 -10.66 3.90
CA MET A 163 12.80 -9.88 4.02
C MET A 163 13.05 -9.01 2.78
N ALA A 164 12.79 -9.52 1.59
CA ALA A 164 12.94 -8.76 0.35
C ALA A 164 11.99 -7.56 0.29
N VAL A 165 10.74 -7.74 0.73
CA VAL A 165 9.76 -6.65 0.84
C VAL A 165 10.19 -5.63 1.90
N ALA A 166 10.58 -6.09 3.09
CA ALA A 166 11.02 -5.20 4.18
C ALA A 166 12.21 -4.33 3.76
N LYS A 167 13.19 -4.90 3.06
CA LYS A 167 14.33 -4.14 2.51
C LYS A 167 13.89 -3.05 1.54
N ARG A 168 12.89 -3.30 0.69
CA ARG A 168 12.35 -2.29 -0.24
C ARG A 168 11.63 -1.17 0.49
N CYS A 169 10.77 -1.52 1.44
CA CYS A 169 10.08 -0.54 2.27
C CYS A 169 11.07 0.35 3.02
N PHE A 170 12.15 -0.24 3.55
CA PHE A 170 13.23 0.49 4.19
C PHE A 170 13.93 1.47 3.23
N VAL A 171 14.25 1.04 2.01
CA VAL A 171 14.86 1.93 1.00
C VAL A 171 13.91 3.08 0.65
N MET A 172 12.60 2.81 0.52
CA MET A 172 11.61 3.86 0.24
C MET A 172 11.50 4.86 1.39
N SER A 173 11.47 4.38 2.63
CA SER A 173 11.44 5.25 3.81
C SER A 173 12.69 6.15 3.90
N LYS A 174 13.86 5.59 3.62
CA LYS A 174 15.11 6.36 3.57
C LYS A 174 15.11 7.42 2.47
N LYS A 175 14.60 7.09 1.28
CA LYS A 175 14.45 8.07 0.19
C LYS A 175 13.50 9.21 0.55
N ALA A 176 12.48 8.92 1.35
CA ALA A 176 11.57 9.94 1.88
C ALA A 176 12.19 10.76 3.02
N GLY A 177 13.37 10.40 3.53
CA GLY A 177 14.03 11.09 4.63
C GLY A 177 13.58 10.62 6.02
N ALA A 178 12.96 9.43 6.12
CA ALA A 178 12.55 8.88 7.42
C ALA A 178 13.77 8.57 8.30
N THR A 179 13.71 9.01 9.56
CA THR A 179 14.78 8.80 10.57
C THR A 179 14.30 8.03 11.79
N ASP A 180 13.20 8.44 12.38
CA ASP A 180 12.64 7.91 13.61
C ASP A 180 11.11 8.00 13.63
N SER A 181 10.47 7.52 14.69
CA SER A 181 9.01 7.59 14.91
C SER A 181 8.23 7.16 13.67
N ILE A 182 8.52 5.94 13.19
CA ILE A 182 7.94 5.39 11.96
C ILE A 182 6.69 4.57 12.28
N THR A 183 5.60 4.78 11.53
CA THR A 183 4.42 3.92 11.55
C THR A 183 4.24 3.17 10.23
N LEU A 184 3.64 1.99 10.31
CA LEU A 184 3.23 1.19 9.16
C LEU A 184 1.74 1.37 8.90
N THR A 185 1.37 1.55 7.65
CA THR A 185 -0.01 1.67 7.19
C THR A 185 -0.25 0.87 5.91
N GLY A 186 -1.49 0.92 5.42
CA GLY A 186 -1.91 0.16 4.24
C GLY A 186 -2.38 -1.26 4.56
N GLY A 187 -2.89 -1.95 3.54
CA GLY A 187 -3.45 -3.29 3.69
C GLY A 187 -2.45 -4.32 4.19
N CYS A 188 -1.18 -4.21 3.77
CA CYS A 188 -0.12 -5.14 4.15
C CYS A 188 0.38 -4.94 5.58
N ALA A 189 0.09 -3.81 6.24
CA ALA A 189 0.39 -3.61 7.65
C ALA A 189 -0.44 -4.53 8.59
N LYS A 190 -1.47 -5.18 8.05
CA LYS A 190 -2.27 -6.20 8.75
C LYS A 190 -1.69 -7.62 8.63
N ASN A 191 -0.61 -7.77 7.88
CA ASN A 191 0.07 -9.04 7.73
C ASN A 191 0.83 -9.33 9.02
N ALA A 192 0.67 -10.55 9.56
CA ALA A 192 1.36 -10.98 10.78
C ALA A 192 2.85 -11.14 10.55
#